data_ba91761ddee4b2b2fec3f829ebf83d41
#
_entry.id   ba91761ddee4b2b2fec3f829ebf83d41
#
_cell.length_a   1.000
_cell.length_b   1.000
_cell.length_c   1.000
_cell.angle_alpha   90.00
_cell.angle_beta   90.00
_cell.angle_gamma   90.00
#
_symmetry.space_group_name_H-M   'P 1'
#
loop_
_entity.id
_entity.type
_entity.pdbx_description
1 polymer ?
#
loop_
_entity_poly.entity_id
_entity_poly.type
_entity_poly.pdbx_seq_one_letter_code
_entity_poly.pdbx_strand_id
1 'polypeptide(L)'
;KRQDQENYSSSGGFHRLSRLKFNFMNFPVVSVIMPVYNTDSFLYEAISSVLNQTFKDLEFIVVNDGSTDNSLGIIKEFEKSDSRVILVDQQNCGSSIARQRALEMAKGEYLYFMDSDDILESEALEICYDRAVKDSLDMVFFDAISFSDDPSLNAQDFHYNRKGVVGSEVFNGVVLMDFLLERDLFRVAPWMHFFRRDIVRNNNIKFYPGIVHEDELFFSQIYFYAKRVGYIPKDLFKRRLRANSTMTASFSLKRVNSYF
;
A
#
# COMPACT_ATOMS: atom_id res chain seq x y z
N LYS A 1 12.96 49.14 30.13
CA LYS A 1 11.73 48.31 29.97
C LYS A 1 11.99 47.35 28.83
N ARG A 2 12.27 46.10 29.21
CA ARG A 2 12.45 44.95 28.30
C ARG A 2 11.04 44.39 28.02
N GLN A 3 10.73 44.10 26.75
CA GLN A 3 9.61 43.28 26.33
C GLN A 3 10.17 41.93 25.86
N ASP A 4 9.73 40.88 26.55
CA ASP A 4 10.02 39.50 26.20
C ASP A 4 9.07 39.09 25.05
N GLN A 5 9.65 38.60 23.95
CA GLN A 5 8.92 37.93 22.86
C GLN A 5 8.98 36.45 23.11
N GLU A 6 7.86 35.86 23.53
CA GLU A 6 7.66 34.41 23.54
C GLU A 6 7.32 33.95 22.13
N ASN A 7 8.20 33.10 21.60
CA ASN A 7 7.94 32.33 20.37
C ASN A 7 7.06 31.11 20.66
N TYR A 8 5.81 31.11 20.23
CA TYR A 8 4.96 29.95 20.20
C TYR A 8 5.09 29.24 18.86
N SER A 9 5.84 28.13 18.84
CA SER A 9 5.82 27.15 17.77
C SER A 9 4.77 26.08 18.08
N SER A 10 3.56 26.19 17.52
CA SER A 10 2.52 25.17 17.70
C SER A 10 1.63 25.04 16.46
N SER A 11 2.17 24.54 15.35
CA SER A 11 1.36 24.21 14.17
C SER A 11 0.91 22.74 14.07
N GLY A 12 1.53 21.82 14.84
CA GLY A 12 1.19 20.40 14.81
C GLY A 12 -0.04 19.98 15.63
N GLY A 13 -0.43 20.77 16.62
CA GLY A 13 -1.52 20.44 17.56
C GLY A 13 -2.93 20.75 17.04
N PHE A 14 -3.09 21.70 16.15
CA PHE A 14 -4.40 22.18 15.70
C PHE A 14 -5.13 21.22 14.78
N HIS A 15 -4.42 20.48 13.92
CA HIS A 15 -5.06 19.49 13.05
C HIS A 15 -5.54 18.22 13.78
N ARG A 16 -4.87 17.83 14.85
CA ARG A 16 -5.28 16.69 15.70
C ARG A 16 -6.53 17.02 16.53
N LEU A 17 -6.67 18.28 16.97
CA LEU A 17 -7.81 18.73 17.80
C LEU A 17 -9.08 18.99 16.97
N SER A 18 -8.99 19.36 15.69
CA SER A 18 -10.15 19.57 14.83
C SER A 18 -10.86 18.26 14.46
N ARG A 19 -10.15 17.13 14.44
CA ARG A 19 -10.73 15.79 14.18
C ARG A 19 -11.55 15.24 15.36
N LEU A 20 -11.22 15.61 16.58
CA LEU A 20 -11.96 15.16 17.79
C LEU A 20 -13.39 15.68 17.88
N LYS A 21 -13.81 16.62 17.03
CA LYS A 21 -15.13 17.26 17.12
C LYS A 21 -16.19 16.79 16.10
N PHE A 22 -15.84 15.97 15.08
CA PHE A 22 -16.78 15.63 14.01
C PHE A 22 -16.98 14.14 13.68
N ASN A 23 -16.29 13.21 14.36
CA ASN A 23 -16.47 11.78 14.08
C ASN A 23 -17.48 11.12 15.04
N PHE A 24 -18.77 11.23 14.72
CA PHE A 24 -19.81 10.39 15.32
C PHE A 24 -19.84 8.94 14.81
N MET A 25 -19.05 8.60 13.78
CA MET A 25 -18.74 7.23 13.39
C MET A 25 -17.22 7.05 13.48
N ASN A 26 -16.77 6.14 14.34
CA ASN A 26 -15.37 5.75 14.50
C ASN A 26 -14.90 4.92 13.28
N PHE A 27 -14.72 5.55 12.13
CA PHE A 27 -14.07 4.91 11.01
C PHE A 27 -12.55 4.99 11.16
N PRO A 28 -11.79 3.94 10.81
CA PRO A 28 -10.34 3.97 10.83
C PRO A 28 -9.81 5.03 9.85
N VAL A 29 -8.60 5.50 10.11
CA VAL A 29 -7.94 6.44 9.20
C VAL A 29 -7.38 5.72 7.97
N VAL A 30 -6.82 4.53 8.16
CA VAL A 30 -6.19 3.74 7.10
C VAL A 30 -6.87 2.37 7.00
N SER A 31 -7.19 1.95 5.78
CA SER A 31 -7.48 0.55 5.48
C SER A 31 -6.27 -0.07 4.81
N VAL A 32 -5.67 -1.06 5.47
CA VAL A 32 -4.64 -1.92 4.88
C VAL A 32 -5.34 -3.14 4.27
N ILE A 33 -4.98 -3.49 3.04
CA ILE A 33 -5.58 -4.60 2.28
C ILE A 33 -4.49 -5.59 1.88
N MET A 34 -4.69 -6.86 2.24
CA MET A 34 -3.74 -7.94 1.95
C MET A 34 -4.47 -9.15 1.36
N PRO A 35 -4.32 -9.44 0.06
CA PRO A 35 -4.74 -10.72 -0.51
C PRO A 35 -3.75 -11.82 -0.10
N VAL A 36 -4.26 -13.00 0.24
CA VAL A 36 -3.46 -14.14 0.69
C VAL A 36 -3.83 -15.38 -0.10
N TYR A 37 -2.83 -16.03 -0.71
CA TYR A 37 -2.97 -17.34 -1.34
C TYR A 37 -1.70 -18.15 -1.22
N ASN A 38 -1.71 -19.20 -0.39
CA ASN A 38 -0.60 -20.14 -0.19
C ASN A 38 0.73 -19.45 0.14
N THR A 39 0.75 -18.70 1.25
CA THR A 39 1.93 -17.96 1.73
C THR A 39 2.22 -18.21 3.21
N ASP A 40 1.79 -19.33 3.79
CA ASP A 40 1.90 -19.64 5.22
C ASP A 40 3.30 -19.43 5.80
N SER A 41 4.34 -19.75 5.03
CA SER A 41 5.75 -19.61 5.44
C SER A 41 6.18 -18.15 5.69
N PHE A 42 5.49 -17.16 5.12
CA PHE A 42 5.85 -15.73 5.18
C PHE A 42 4.79 -14.90 5.89
N LEU A 43 3.56 -15.41 5.93
CA LEU A 43 2.36 -14.67 6.30
C LEU A 43 2.41 -14.12 7.73
N TYR A 44 2.99 -14.87 8.68
CA TYR A 44 3.11 -14.41 10.06
C TYR A 44 3.94 -13.12 10.15
N GLU A 45 5.07 -13.06 9.45
CA GLU A 45 5.94 -11.88 9.42
C GLU A 45 5.26 -10.70 8.72
N ALA A 46 4.60 -10.96 7.57
CA ALA A 46 3.86 -9.96 6.82
C ALA A 46 2.74 -9.31 7.66
N ILE A 47 1.87 -10.11 8.29
CA ILE A 47 0.79 -9.61 9.17
C ILE A 47 1.38 -8.86 10.36
N SER A 48 2.41 -9.41 11.00
CA SER A 48 3.05 -8.78 12.15
C SER A 48 3.64 -7.41 11.79
N SER A 49 4.20 -7.24 10.59
CA SER A 49 4.77 -5.95 10.15
C SER A 49 3.70 -4.85 10.03
N VAL A 50 2.46 -5.20 9.68
CA VAL A 50 1.32 -4.27 9.65
C VAL A 50 0.80 -3.97 11.06
N LEU A 51 0.62 -4.97 11.90
CA LEU A 51 0.05 -4.78 13.25
C LEU A 51 1.01 -4.04 14.19
N ASN A 52 2.33 -4.14 13.93
CA ASN A 52 3.37 -3.45 14.68
C ASN A 52 3.67 -2.03 14.17
N GLN A 53 2.95 -1.51 13.18
CA GLN A 53 3.11 -0.13 12.74
C GLN A 53 2.99 0.86 13.91
N THR A 54 3.78 1.95 13.89
CA THR A 54 3.63 3.06 14.86
C THR A 54 2.28 3.73 14.73
N PHE A 55 1.72 3.81 13.52
CA PHE A 55 0.37 4.29 13.25
C PHE A 55 -0.68 3.25 13.65
N LYS A 56 -1.55 3.57 14.63
CA LYS A 56 -2.50 2.60 15.22
C LYS A 56 -3.93 2.70 14.73
N ASP A 57 -4.35 3.83 14.16
CA ASP A 57 -5.73 4.06 13.70
C ASP A 57 -5.94 3.45 12.31
N LEU A 58 -5.95 2.13 12.25
CA LEU A 58 -6.11 1.35 11.04
C LEU A 58 -7.09 0.18 11.21
N GLU A 59 -7.69 -0.25 10.12
CA GLU A 59 -8.26 -1.58 9.93
C GLU A 59 -7.36 -2.38 8.97
N PHE A 60 -7.32 -3.69 9.15
CA PHE A 60 -6.51 -4.59 8.34
C PHE A 60 -7.37 -5.70 7.75
N ILE A 61 -7.72 -5.56 6.48
CA ILE A 61 -8.58 -6.50 5.75
C ILE A 61 -7.68 -7.52 5.05
N VAL A 62 -7.71 -8.75 5.58
CA VAL A 62 -6.93 -9.88 5.07
C VAL A 62 -7.87 -10.84 4.34
N VAL A 63 -7.67 -11.01 3.04
CA VAL A 63 -8.52 -11.86 2.20
C VAL A 63 -7.82 -13.18 1.92
N ASN A 64 -8.27 -14.26 2.56
CA ASN A 64 -7.86 -15.60 2.17
C ASN A 64 -8.55 -15.99 0.87
N ASP A 65 -7.79 -16.07 -0.22
CA ASP A 65 -8.29 -16.42 -1.55
C ASP A 65 -8.21 -17.93 -1.79
N GLY A 66 -8.81 -18.72 -0.89
CA GLY A 66 -8.90 -20.17 -1.01
C GLY A 66 -7.57 -20.90 -0.86
N SER A 67 -6.71 -20.48 0.09
CA SER A 67 -5.45 -21.17 0.38
C SER A 67 -5.67 -22.63 0.79
N THR A 68 -4.74 -23.48 0.36
CA THR A 68 -4.72 -24.92 0.65
C THR A 68 -3.65 -25.32 1.66
N ASP A 69 -2.80 -24.36 2.05
CA ASP A 69 -1.79 -24.45 3.11
C ASP A 69 -2.36 -23.96 4.47
N ASN A 70 -1.50 -23.69 5.46
CA ASN A 70 -1.94 -23.20 6.77
C ASN A 70 -2.23 -21.68 6.83
N SER A 71 -2.26 -20.97 5.68
CA SER A 71 -2.48 -19.51 5.67
C SER A 71 -3.78 -19.10 6.38
N LEU A 72 -4.89 -19.80 6.14
CA LEU A 72 -6.17 -19.51 6.81
C LEU A 72 -6.08 -19.69 8.33
N GLY A 73 -5.33 -20.71 8.81
CA GLY A 73 -5.10 -20.94 10.24
C GLY A 73 -4.41 -19.75 10.89
N ILE A 74 -3.33 -19.28 10.27
CA ILE A 74 -2.56 -18.12 10.73
C ILE A 74 -3.43 -16.85 10.80
N ILE A 75 -4.22 -16.55 9.75
CA ILE A 75 -5.09 -15.36 9.75
C ILE A 75 -6.11 -15.43 10.89
N LYS A 76 -6.72 -16.59 11.14
CA LYS A 76 -7.67 -16.77 12.24
C LYS A 76 -7.06 -16.57 13.62
N GLU A 77 -5.79 -16.88 13.80
CA GLU A 77 -5.06 -16.59 15.07
C GLU A 77 -4.91 -15.08 15.26
N PHE A 78 -4.51 -14.35 14.23
CA PHE A 78 -4.40 -12.89 14.29
C PHE A 78 -5.77 -12.20 14.48
N GLU A 79 -6.81 -12.63 13.79
CA GLU A 79 -8.18 -12.10 13.94
C GLU A 79 -8.69 -12.24 15.40
N LYS A 80 -8.36 -13.35 16.07
CA LYS A 80 -8.72 -13.56 17.49
C LYS A 80 -7.92 -12.67 18.44
N SER A 81 -6.68 -12.34 18.10
CA SER A 81 -5.75 -11.63 18.99
C SER A 81 -5.76 -10.11 18.78
N ASP A 82 -6.16 -9.60 17.61
CA ASP A 82 -6.16 -8.18 17.30
C ASP A 82 -7.44 -7.77 16.56
N SER A 83 -8.23 -6.93 17.19
CA SER A 83 -9.54 -6.47 16.69
C SER A 83 -9.47 -5.61 15.41
N ARG A 84 -8.29 -5.18 15.00
CA ARG A 84 -8.07 -4.46 13.74
C ARG A 84 -8.09 -5.39 12.53
N VAL A 85 -7.85 -6.70 12.74
CA VAL A 85 -7.82 -7.71 11.68
C VAL A 85 -9.26 -8.11 11.32
N ILE A 86 -9.57 -8.05 10.03
CA ILE A 86 -10.85 -8.45 9.44
C ILE A 86 -10.56 -9.54 8.42
N LEU A 87 -10.89 -10.78 8.75
CA LEU A 87 -10.73 -11.91 7.84
C LEU A 87 -11.89 -11.96 6.83
N VAL A 88 -11.55 -12.07 5.56
CA VAL A 88 -12.47 -12.42 4.48
C VAL A 88 -11.99 -13.75 3.90
N ASP A 89 -12.82 -14.78 4.02
CA ASP A 89 -12.52 -16.13 3.46
C ASP A 89 -13.35 -16.35 2.20
N GLN A 90 -12.72 -16.73 1.09
CA GLN A 90 -13.37 -16.97 -0.19
C GLN A 90 -12.75 -18.14 -0.94
N GLN A 91 -13.47 -18.68 -1.94
CA GLN A 91 -12.87 -19.58 -2.91
C GLN A 91 -11.87 -18.82 -3.79
N ASN A 92 -10.83 -19.51 -4.28
CA ASN A 92 -9.82 -18.88 -5.11
C ASN A 92 -10.43 -18.27 -6.38
N CYS A 93 -10.31 -16.95 -6.48
CA CYS A 93 -10.79 -16.16 -7.61
C CYS A 93 -9.67 -15.24 -8.17
N GLY A 94 -8.48 -15.29 -7.61
CA GLY A 94 -7.32 -14.50 -7.99
C GLY A 94 -7.19 -13.17 -7.26
N SER A 95 -5.97 -12.61 -7.28
CA SER A 95 -5.58 -11.41 -6.54
C SER A 95 -6.46 -10.18 -6.85
N SER A 96 -6.86 -10.00 -8.10
CA SER A 96 -7.75 -8.91 -8.54
C SER A 96 -9.08 -8.92 -7.78
N ILE A 97 -9.73 -10.08 -7.72
CA ILE A 97 -11.04 -10.22 -7.05
C ILE A 97 -10.87 -10.09 -5.54
N ALA A 98 -9.80 -10.66 -4.98
CA ALA A 98 -9.51 -10.54 -3.56
C ALA A 98 -9.28 -9.07 -3.16
N ARG A 99 -8.46 -8.32 -3.92
CA ARG A 99 -8.25 -6.88 -3.69
C ARG A 99 -9.54 -6.08 -3.87
N GLN A 100 -10.33 -6.37 -4.92
CA GLN A 100 -11.60 -5.68 -5.16
C GLN A 100 -12.58 -5.88 -4.01
N ARG A 101 -12.73 -7.10 -3.50
CA ARG A 101 -13.63 -7.40 -2.38
C ARG A 101 -13.24 -6.65 -1.11
N ALA A 102 -11.95 -6.62 -0.78
CA ALA A 102 -11.46 -5.85 0.36
C ALA A 102 -11.64 -4.35 0.17
N LEU A 103 -11.40 -3.84 -1.04
CA LEU A 103 -11.60 -2.44 -1.39
C LEU A 103 -13.04 -1.97 -1.17
N GLU A 104 -14.02 -2.80 -1.49
CA GLU A 104 -15.46 -2.53 -1.26
C GLU A 104 -15.83 -2.48 0.23
N MET A 105 -15.10 -3.20 1.07
CA MET A 105 -15.29 -3.23 2.53
C MET A 105 -14.55 -2.10 3.25
N ALA A 106 -13.50 -1.56 2.64
CA ALA A 106 -12.62 -0.56 3.24
C ALA A 106 -13.36 0.71 3.67
N LYS A 107 -13.12 1.14 4.92
CA LYS A 107 -13.75 2.31 5.55
C LYS A 107 -12.78 3.46 5.76
N GLY A 108 -11.48 3.21 5.72
CA GLY A 108 -10.43 4.19 5.93
C GLY A 108 -10.50 5.38 4.99
N GLU A 109 -10.01 6.52 5.43
CA GLU A 109 -9.82 7.69 4.57
C GLU A 109 -8.74 7.46 3.54
N TYR A 110 -7.71 6.71 3.92
CA TYR A 110 -6.61 6.30 3.07
C TYR A 110 -6.60 4.78 2.88
N LEU A 111 -6.07 4.36 1.74
CA LEU A 111 -5.89 2.96 1.36
C LEU A 111 -4.40 2.65 1.23
N TYR A 112 -4.03 1.45 1.67
CA TYR A 112 -2.72 0.86 1.46
C TYR A 112 -2.87 -0.61 1.10
N PHE A 113 -2.20 -1.07 0.05
CA PHE A 113 -2.16 -2.47 -0.34
C PHE A 113 -0.83 -3.09 0.07
N MET A 114 -0.86 -4.35 0.47
CA MET A 114 0.32 -5.12 0.83
C MET A 114 0.23 -6.54 0.31
N ASP A 115 1.34 -7.09 -0.15
CA ASP A 115 1.43 -8.51 -0.51
C ASP A 115 1.79 -9.36 0.72
N SER A 116 1.34 -10.62 0.75
CA SER A 116 1.35 -11.48 1.93
C SER A 116 2.69 -12.17 2.22
N ASP A 117 3.70 -11.91 1.43
CA ASP A 117 5.06 -12.45 1.54
C ASP A 117 6.13 -11.38 1.78
N ASP A 118 5.72 -10.12 1.92
CA ASP A 118 6.58 -8.95 2.05
C ASP A 118 6.55 -8.35 3.48
N ILE A 119 7.39 -7.32 3.73
CA ILE A 119 7.52 -6.67 5.03
C ILE A 119 7.36 -5.17 4.89
N LEU A 120 6.51 -4.58 5.71
CA LEU A 120 6.33 -3.13 5.82
C LEU A 120 7.21 -2.59 6.96
N GLU A 121 8.00 -1.53 6.70
CA GLU A 121 8.80 -0.86 7.73
C GLU A 121 7.90 -0.25 8.83
N SER A 122 8.35 -0.31 10.08
CA SER A 122 7.51 -0.04 11.25
C SER A 122 6.89 1.36 11.30
N GLU A 123 7.50 2.36 10.68
CA GLU A 123 7.03 3.76 10.64
C GLU A 123 6.36 4.13 9.31
N ALA A 124 6.19 3.18 8.40
CA ALA A 124 5.79 3.47 7.02
C ALA A 124 4.44 4.17 6.92
N LEU A 125 3.41 3.66 7.60
CA LEU A 125 2.08 4.26 7.55
C LEU A 125 2.04 5.64 8.21
N GLU A 126 2.79 5.85 9.30
CA GLU A 126 2.87 7.15 9.97
C GLU A 126 3.55 8.20 9.08
N ILE A 127 4.68 7.85 8.47
CA ILE A 127 5.41 8.73 7.55
C ILE A 127 4.55 9.10 6.33
N CYS A 128 3.83 8.12 5.75
CA CYS A 128 2.94 8.35 4.62
C CYS A 128 1.76 9.25 5.01
N TYR A 129 1.13 8.98 6.14
CA TYR A 129 0.00 9.75 6.64
C TYR A 129 0.39 11.21 6.96
N ASP A 130 1.48 11.41 7.69
CA ASP A 130 1.97 12.75 8.05
C ASP A 130 2.29 13.57 6.80
N ARG A 131 2.94 12.96 5.81
CA ARG A 131 3.23 13.59 4.51
C ARG A 131 1.94 13.94 3.76
N ALA A 132 0.98 13.00 3.71
CA ALA A 132 -0.29 13.20 3.01
C ALA A 132 -1.12 14.33 3.64
N VAL A 133 -1.18 14.40 4.96
CA VAL A 133 -1.93 15.44 5.69
C VAL A 133 -1.24 16.79 5.58
N LYS A 134 0.09 16.85 5.83
CA LYS A 134 0.87 18.08 5.80
C LYS A 134 0.72 18.84 4.48
N ASP A 135 0.80 18.12 3.37
CA ASP A 135 0.80 18.73 2.05
C ASP A 135 -0.55 18.56 1.31
N SER A 136 -1.59 18.07 2.01
CA SER A 136 -2.94 17.83 1.46
C SER A 136 -2.88 16.98 0.18
N LEU A 137 -2.20 15.84 0.24
CA LEU A 137 -1.96 14.99 -0.91
C LEU A 137 -3.10 14.00 -1.15
N ASP A 138 -3.32 13.72 -2.43
CA ASP A 138 -4.21 12.66 -2.90
C ASP A 138 -3.52 11.30 -2.84
N MET A 139 -2.20 11.28 -3.09
CA MET A 139 -1.38 10.08 -3.08
C MET A 139 0.04 10.40 -2.63
N VAL A 140 0.63 9.44 -1.92
CA VAL A 140 2.05 9.39 -1.57
C VAL A 140 2.61 8.09 -2.13
N PHE A 141 3.81 8.13 -2.70
CA PHE A 141 4.57 6.94 -3.08
C PHE A 141 6.00 7.01 -2.52
N PHE A 142 6.63 5.85 -2.41
CA PHE A 142 7.92 5.71 -1.76
C PHE A 142 8.77 4.62 -2.42
N ASP A 143 10.00 4.48 -1.96
CA ASP A 143 10.94 3.47 -2.44
C ASP A 143 10.89 2.18 -1.60
N ALA A 144 11.48 1.14 -2.16
CA ALA A 144 11.59 -0.16 -1.52
C ALA A 144 12.94 -0.80 -1.82
N ILE A 145 13.32 -1.74 -0.96
CA ILE A 145 14.44 -2.66 -1.20
C ILE A 145 13.89 -4.05 -1.47
N SER A 146 14.61 -4.79 -2.31
CA SER A 146 14.36 -6.22 -2.48
C SER A 146 15.34 -7.04 -1.64
N PHE A 147 14.87 -8.16 -1.09
CA PHE A 147 15.69 -9.12 -0.37
C PHE A 147 15.24 -10.54 -0.69
N SER A 148 16.06 -11.53 -0.38
CA SER A 148 15.70 -12.94 -0.51
C SER A 148 16.29 -13.74 0.64
N ASP A 149 15.53 -14.73 1.10
CA ASP A 149 16.02 -15.75 2.02
C ASP A 149 16.79 -16.86 1.27
N ASP A 150 16.67 -16.91 -0.06
CA ASP A 150 17.39 -17.83 -0.94
C ASP A 150 18.63 -17.15 -1.51
N PRO A 151 19.86 -17.61 -1.13
CA PRO A 151 21.10 -17.02 -1.63
C PRO A 151 21.31 -17.14 -3.16
N SER A 152 20.56 -18.01 -3.83
CA SER A 152 20.62 -18.17 -5.29
C SER A 152 19.90 -17.07 -6.06
N LEU A 153 19.06 -16.28 -5.37
CA LEU A 153 18.30 -15.18 -5.97
C LEU A 153 19.00 -13.84 -5.73
N ASN A 154 19.32 -13.14 -6.82
CA ASN A 154 19.93 -11.81 -6.73
C ASN A 154 18.88 -10.73 -6.53
N ALA A 155 18.73 -10.25 -5.29
CA ALA A 155 17.78 -9.20 -4.96
C ALA A 155 18.13 -7.83 -5.57
N GLN A 156 19.38 -7.62 -6.01
CA GLN A 156 19.84 -6.35 -6.59
C GLN A 156 19.31 -6.10 -8.01
N ASP A 157 18.76 -7.11 -8.68
CA ASP A 157 18.21 -6.96 -10.04
C ASP A 157 16.87 -6.21 -10.07
N PHE A 158 16.26 -5.96 -8.89
CA PHE A 158 14.97 -5.29 -8.79
C PHE A 158 15.10 -3.96 -8.03
N HIS A 159 15.08 -2.87 -8.77
CA HIS A 159 15.25 -1.52 -8.23
C HIS A 159 13.94 -0.75 -8.14
N TYR A 160 13.67 -0.23 -6.94
CA TYR A 160 12.52 0.64 -6.67
C TYR A 160 12.99 2.00 -6.11
N ASN A 161 14.16 2.46 -6.52
CA ASN A 161 14.80 3.66 -5.98
C ASN A 161 14.68 4.83 -6.96
N ARG A 162 14.16 5.94 -6.49
CA ARG A 162 14.00 7.19 -7.25
C ARG A 162 14.71 8.37 -6.59
N LYS A 163 15.52 8.09 -5.54
CA LYS A 163 16.29 9.09 -4.79
C LYS A 163 17.23 9.85 -5.74
N GLY A 164 17.25 11.18 -5.60
CA GLY A 164 18.05 12.05 -6.45
C GLY A 164 17.49 12.33 -7.85
N VAL A 165 16.39 11.66 -8.25
CA VAL A 165 15.70 11.89 -9.53
C VAL A 165 14.35 12.55 -9.31
N VAL A 166 13.56 12.09 -8.35
CA VAL A 166 12.29 12.71 -7.98
C VAL A 166 12.51 13.63 -6.79
N GLY A 167 12.04 14.87 -6.90
CA GLY A 167 12.13 15.86 -5.84
C GLY A 167 11.08 15.69 -4.75
N SER A 168 11.11 16.61 -3.77
CA SER A 168 10.18 16.60 -2.64
C SER A 168 8.93 17.48 -2.85
N GLU A 169 8.83 18.14 -4.00
CA GLU A 169 7.69 18.98 -4.39
C GLU A 169 6.42 18.14 -4.54
N VAL A 170 5.30 18.85 -4.67
CA VAL A 170 4.00 18.24 -4.94
C VAL A 170 3.75 18.26 -6.45
N PHE A 171 3.48 17.10 -7.01
CA PHE A 171 3.27 16.90 -8.44
C PHE A 171 1.78 16.75 -8.79
N ASN A 172 1.42 17.10 -10.02
CA ASN A 172 0.22 16.56 -10.64
C ASN A 172 0.49 15.11 -11.07
N GLY A 173 -0.45 14.20 -10.86
CA GLY A 173 -0.24 12.77 -11.10
C GLY A 173 0.08 12.44 -12.56
N VAL A 174 -0.60 13.06 -13.53
CA VAL A 174 -0.34 12.85 -14.97
C VAL A 174 1.06 13.33 -15.35
N VAL A 175 1.46 14.51 -14.87
CA VAL A 175 2.80 15.07 -15.13
C VAL A 175 3.88 14.21 -14.52
N LEU A 176 3.65 13.70 -13.30
CA LEU A 176 4.58 12.80 -12.65
C LEU A 176 4.68 11.45 -13.36
N MET A 177 3.55 10.89 -13.79
CA MET A 177 3.52 9.63 -14.53
C MET A 177 4.34 9.73 -15.82
N ASP A 178 4.16 10.80 -16.60
CA ASP A 178 4.91 11.07 -17.81
C ASP A 178 6.41 11.19 -17.52
N PHE A 179 6.77 11.98 -16.52
CA PHE A 179 8.16 12.13 -16.06
C PHE A 179 8.83 10.80 -15.66
N LEU A 180 8.08 9.91 -14.98
CA LEU A 180 8.59 8.61 -14.55
C LEU A 180 8.70 7.62 -15.72
N LEU A 181 7.74 7.66 -16.67
CA LEU A 181 7.77 6.82 -17.86
C LEU A 181 8.96 7.13 -18.77
N GLU A 182 9.23 8.41 -19.02
CA GLU A 182 10.39 8.84 -19.82
C GLU A 182 11.75 8.37 -19.25
N ARG A 183 11.81 8.09 -17.96
CA ARG A 183 13.04 7.68 -17.24
C ARG A 183 13.10 6.21 -16.85
N ASP A 184 12.15 5.42 -17.30
CA ASP A 184 11.97 4.01 -16.88
C ASP A 184 11.91 3.85 -15.35
N LEU A 185 11.27 4.80 -14.66
CA LEU A 185 11.09 4.80 -13.19
C LEU A 185 9.63 4.58 -12.78
N PHE A 186 8.71 4.50 -13.72
CA PHE A 186 7.31 4.22 -13.43
C PHE A 186 7.16 2.77 -12.97
N ARG A 187 6.76 2.60 -11.73
CA ARG A 187 6.50 1.30 -11.11
C ARG A 187 5.18 1.39 -10.36
N VAL A 188 4.29 0.47 -10.62
CA VAL A 188 2.90 0.51 -10.14
C VAL A 188 2.56 -0.62 -9.16
N ALA A 189 3.57 -1.23 -8.57
CA ALA A 189 3.35 -2.24 -7.53
C ALA A 189 2.41 -1.69 -6.44
N PRO A 190 1.37 -2.44 -6.04
CA PRO A 190 0.33 -1.96 -5.12
C PRO A 190 0.88 -1.41 -3.81
N TRP A 191 1.89 -2.08 -3.26
CA TRP A 191 2.50 -1.78 -1.97
C TRP A 191 3.40 -0.52 -1.95
N MET A 192 3.61 0.14 -3.09
CA MET A 192 4.39 1.40 -3.16
C MET A 192 3.55 2.65 -2.93
N HIS A 193 2.23 2.54 -2.81
CA HIS A 193 1.31 3.65 -2.87
C HIS A 193 0.41 3.72 -1.65
N PHE A 194 0.33 4.91 -1.06
CA PHE A 194 -0.62 5.26 -0.01
C PHE A 194 -1.49 6.41 -0.52
N PHE A 195 -2.81 6.24 -0.60
CA PHE A 195 -3.65 7.19 -1.32
C PHE A 195 -5.06 7.32 -0.73
N ARG A 196 -5.72 8.43 -1.05
CA ARG A 196 -7.09 8.71 -0.58
C ARG A 196 -8.09 7.77 -1.23
N ARG A 197 -8.93 7.15 -0.41
CA ARG A 197 -10.03 6.30 -0.89
C ARG A 197 -11.01 7.02 -1.81
N ASP A 198 -11.18 8.33 -1.65
CA ASP A 198 -12.08 9.13 -2.46
C ASP A 198 -11.72 9.13 -3.95
N ILE A 199 -10.45 8.99 -4.31
CA ILE A 199 -10.03 8.86 -5.71
C ILE A 199 -10.73 7.65 -6.36
N VAL A 200 -10.69 6.52 -5.67
CA VAL A 200 -11.30 5.27 -6.15
C VAL A 200 -12.82 5.39 -6.25
N ARG A 201 -13.46 5.90 -5.19
CA ARG A 201 -14.92 5.98 -5.12
C ARG A 201 -15.51 6.97 -6.13
N ASN A 202 -14.93 8.17 -6.23
CA ASN A 202 -15.46 9.24 -7.07
C ASN A 202 -15.26 8.96 -8.57
N ASN A 203 -14.28 8.12 -8.93
CA ASN A 203 -13.96 7.80 -10.30
C ASN A 203 -14.28 6.35 -10.69
N ASN A 204 -14.94 5.60 -9.78
CA ASN A 204 -15.34 4.20 -10.00
C ASN A 204 -14.18 3.29 -10.46
N ILE A 205 -12.99 3.51 -9.90
CA ILE A 205 -11.79 2.71 -10.22
C ILE A 205 -11.92 1.33 -9.56
N LYS A 206 -11.62 0.28 -10.31
CA LYS A 206 -11.78 -1.11 -9.88
C LYS A 206 -10.63 -1.97 -10.34
N PHE A 207 -10.38 -3.06 -9.61
CA PHE A 207 -9.59 -4.17 -10.13
C PHE A 207 -10.44 -5.01 -11.08
N TYR A 208 -9.94 -5.27 -12.27
CA TYR A 208 -10.64 -6.07 -13.27
C TYR A 208 -10.15 -7.52 -13.24
N PRO A 209 -11.07 -8.49 -13.13
CA PRO A 209 -10.70 -9.90 -13.12
C PRO A 209 -10.20 -10.37 -14.49
N GLY A 210 -9.31 -11.37 -14.47
CA GLY A 210 -8.88 -12.06 -15.69
C GLY A 210 -7.71 -11.45 -16.46
N ILE A 211 -7.27 -10.24 -16.09
CA ILE A 211 -6.05 -9.64 -16.61
C ILE A 211 -4.86 -9.95 -15.71
N VAL A 212 -3.69 -10.13 -16.30
CA VAL A 212 -2.41 -10.17 -15.58
C VAL A 212 -1.88 -8.74 -15.56
N HIS A 213 -1.26 -8.31 -14.45
CA HIS A 213 -0.87 -6.92 -14.22
C HIS A 213 -2.08 -5.96 -14.09
N GLU A 214 -3.09 -6.43 -13.37
CA GLU A 214 -4.27 -5.64 -13.01
C GLU A 214 -3.93 -4.38 -12.20
N ASP A 215 -2.81 -4.42 -11.51
CA ASP A 215 -2.22 -3.31 -10.76
C ASP A 215 -1.77 -2.17 -11.68
N GLU A 216 -1.20 -2.47 -12.85
CA GLU A 216 -0.82 -1.44 -13.83
C GLU A 216 -2.00 -0.58 -14.26
N LEU A 217 -3.14 -1.22 -14.58
CA LEU A 217 -4.34 -0.49 -14.96
C LEU A 217 -4.92 0.29 -13.77
N PHE A 218 -4.97 -0.32 -12.59
CA PHE A 218 -5.53 0.31 -11.40
C PHE A 218 -4.74 1.56 -10.99
N PHE A 219 -3.42 1.43 -10.84
CA PHE A 219 -2.58 2.54 -10.39
C PHE A 219 -2.36 3.61 -11.47
N SER A 220 -2.34 3.26 -12.76
CA SER A 220 -2.35 4.27 -13.83
C SER A 220 -3.58 5.16 -13.75
N GLN A 221 -4.76 4.62 -13.42
CA GLN A 221 -5.96 5.43 -13.18
C GLN A 221 -5.82 6.29 -11.91
N ILE A 222 -5.23 5.76 -10.82
CA ILE A 222 -4.96 6.57 -9.62
C ILE A 222 -4.07 7.77 -9.97
N TYR A 223 -2.97 7.58 -10.70
CA TYR A 223 -2.12 8.67 -11.15
C TYR A 223 -2.87 9.68 -12.03
N PHE A 224 -3.74 9.19 -12.91
CA PHE A 224 -4.52 10.05 -13.81
C PHE A 224 -5.47 11.00 -13.06
N TYR A 225 -6.09 10.52 -11.99
CA TYR A 225 -7.05 11.32 -11.21
C TYR A 225 -6.41 12.07 -10.03
N ALA A 226 -5.24 11.67 -9.54
CA ALA A 226 -4.55 12.34 -8.45
C ALA A 226 -4.01 13.70 -8.90
N LYS A 227 -4.42 14.76 -8.23
CA LYS A 227 -3.98 16.13 -8.53
C LYS A 227 -2.76 16.53 -7.73
N ARG A 228 -2.57 15.91 -6.57
CA ARG A 228 -1.52 16.23 -5.61
C ARG A 228 -0.82 14.94 -5.16
N VAL A 229 0.34 14.69 -5.73
CA VAL A 229 1.15 13.49 -5.47
C VAL A 229 2.46 13.88 -4.83
N GLY A 230 2.84 13.21 -3.74
CA GLY A 230 4.10 13.41 -3.05
C GLY A 230 4.99 12.17 -3.11
N TYR A 231 6.29 12.39 -3.17
CA TYR A 231 7.29 11.33 -3.08
C TYR A 231 7.98 11.36 -1.71
N ILE A 232 8.25 10.19 -1.16
CA ILE A 232 9.06 10.00 0.04
C ILE A 232 10.33 9.23 -0.34
N PRO A 233 11.53 9.86 -0.26
CA PRO A 233 12.79 9.23 -0.65
C PRO A 233 13.31 8.29 0.46
N LYS A 234 12.47 7.33 0.89
CA LYS A 234 12.80 6.32 1.90
C LYS A 234 12.36 4.95 1.44
N ASP A 235 13.14 3.94 1.79
CA ASP A 235 12.79 2.55 1.60
C ASP A 235 11.84 2.14 2.75
N LEU A 236 10.54 2.24 2.51
CA LEU A 236 9.51 1.95 3.53
C LEU A 236 8.94 0.54 3.40
N PHE A 237 9.43 -0.24 2.45
CA PHE A 237 8.97 -1.58 2.16
C PHE A 237 10.14 -2.50 1.80
N LYS A 238 10.04 -3.76 2.22
CA LYS A 238 10.98 -4.83 1.88
C LYS A 238 10.24 -5.88 1.07
N ARG A 239 10.53 -5.93 -0.22
CA ARG A 239 10.00 -6.92 -1.14
C ARG A 239 10.79 -8.20 -1.07
N ARG A 240 10.13 -9.31 -0.78
CA ARG A 240 10.75 -10.64 -0.77
C ARG A 240 10.78 -11.24 -2.17
N LEU A 241 11.95 -11.69 -2.60
CA LEU A 241 12.10 -12.51 -3.80
C LEU A 241 12.09 -13.98 -3.38
N ARG A 242 11.23 -14.76 -4.01
CA ARG A 242 11.15 -16.20 -3.81
C ARG A 242 11.03 -16.94 -5.12
N ALA A 243 11.54 -18.16 -5.15
CA ALA A 243 11.35 -19.05 -6.29
C ALA A 243 9.84 -19.32 -6.52
N ASN A 244 9.44 -19.49 -7.77
CA ASN A 244 8.06 -19.76 -8.18
C ASN A 244 7.02 -18.66 -7.83
N SER A 245 7.46 -17.42 -7.58
CA SER A 245 6.54 -16.28 -7.49
C SER A 245 6.00 -15.90 -8.86
N THR A 246 4.93 -15.11 -8.91
CA THR A 246 4.36 -14.61 -10.16
C THR A 246 5.41 -13.91 -11.04
N MET A 247 6.39 -13.24 -10.44
CA MET A 247 7.45 -12.52 -11.15
C MET A 247 8.59 -13.44 -11.64
N THR A 248 8.89 -14.51 -10.91
CA THR A 248 9.97 -15.46 -11.25
C THR A 248 9.48 -16.65 -12.07
N ALA A 249 8.16 -16.82 -12.23
CA ALA A 249 7.57 -17.87 -13.03
C ALA A 249 7.87 -17.67 -14.53
N SER A 250 8.04 -18.80 -15.24
CA SER A 250 8.30 -18.80 -16.69
C SER A 250 7.18 -18.11 -17.48
N PHE A 251 7.56 -17.53 -18.63
CA PHE A 251 6.66 -16.87 -19.58
C PHE A 251 5.48 -17.79 -19.96
N SER A 252 4.25 -17.24 -19.97
CA SER A 252 3.05 -17.99 -20.36
C SER A 252 2.19 -17.21 -21.35
N LEU A 253 1.46 -17.94 -22.22
CA LEU A 253 0.50 -17.34 -23.17
C LEU A 253 -0.60 -16.51 -22.45
N LYS A 254 -0.94 -16.87 -21.21
CA LYS A 254 -1.88 -16.10 -20.40
C LYS A 254 -1.39 -14.67 -20.13
N ARG A 255 -0.06 -14.48 -19.96
CA ARG A 255 0.53 -13.14 -19.83
C ARG A 255 0.40 -12.32 -21.10
N VAL A 256 0.64 -12.92 -22.26
CA VAL A 256 0.50 -12.24 -23.57
C VAL A 256 -0.93 -11.78 -23.81
N ASN A 257 -1.90 -12.68 -23.59
CA ASN A 257 -3.31 -12.38 -23.82
C ASN A 257 -3.91 -11.33 -22.89
N SER A 258 -3.22 -10.98 -21.79
CA SER A 258 -3.71 -9.93 -20.89
C SER A 258 -3.32 -8.51 -21.29
N TYR A 259 -2.49 -8.36 -22.33
CA TYR A 259 -2.13 -7.05 -22.92
C TYR A 259 -3.00 -6.68 -24.13
N PHE A 260 -3.84 -7.58 -24.59
CA PHE A 260 -4.76 -7.38 -25.72
C PHE A 260 -6.22 -7.61 -25.29
#